data_f5a6958adccf9ef5b765b6923776ed58
#
_entry.id   f5a6958adccf9ef5b765b6923776ed58
#
_cell.length_a   1.000
_cell.length_b   1.000
_cell.length_c   1.000
_cell.angle_alpha   90.00
_cell.angle_beta   90.00
_cell.angle_gamma   90.00
#
_symmetry.space_group_name_H-M   'P 1'
#
loop_
_entity.id
_entity.type
_entity.pdbx_description
1 polymer ?
#
loop_
_entity_poly.entity_id
_entity_poly.type
_entity_poly.pdbx_seq_one_letter_code
_entity_poly.pdbx_strand_id
1 'polypeptide(L)'
;MAPYMHHFRHRLLYGNLWLFAPIAPYIMHRIGGPAGAVVKTTCIFTMAEGSKGANVIPEKASVTANCRFMVHEPLPQSYKKLGKLCHKLGISMEMLAGFDVPPVADMNCYAYKYVNKRIKETFGDIPRIPYIML
;
A
#
# COMPACT_ATOMS: atom_id res chain seq x y z
N MET A 1 -8.24 -11.67 17.38
CA MET A 1 -8.30 -12.53 16.17
C MET A 1 -8.15 -14.02 16.46
N ALA A 2 -7.12 -14.44 17.19
CA ALA A 2 -6.85 -15.86 17.46
C ALA A 2 -8.07 -16.69 17.92
N PRO A 3 -8.95 -16.20 18.82
CA PRO A 3 -10.11 -16.97 19.30
C PRO A 3 -11.13 -17.32 18.22
N TYR A 4 -11.22 -16.53 17.15
CA TYR A 4 -12.21 -16.71 16.06
C TYR A 4 -11.71 -17.59 14.90
N MET A 5 -10.48 -18.11 14.99
CA MET A 5 -9.90 -18.96 13.94
C MET A 5 -10.21 -20.44 14.22
N HIS A 6 -10.80 -21.13 13.24
CA HIS A 6 -11.13 -22.57 13.37
C HIS A 6 -9.87 -23.45 13.31
N HIS A 7 -8.83 -23.04 12.57
CA HIS A 7 -7.62 -23.85 12.42
C HIS A 7 -6.58 -23.50 13.49
N PHE A 8 -6.08 -24.50 14.19
CA PHE A 8 -5.04 -24.35 15.23
C PHE A 8 -3.78 -23.62 14.73
N ARG A 9 -3.34 -23.90 13.50
CA ARG A 9 -2.17 -23.25 12.89
C ARG A 9 -2.35 -21.73 12.78
N HIS A 10 -3.54 -21.27 12.38
CA HIS A 10 -3.86 -19.84 12.31
C HIS A 10 -3.96 -19.23 13.71
N ARG A 11 -4.53 -19.94 14.68
CA ARG A 11 -4.57 -19.47 16.08
C ARG A 11 -3.17 -19.29 16.63
N LEU A 12 -2.26 -20.23 16.36
CA LEU A 12 -0.85 -20.13 16.78
C LEU A 12 -0.16 -18.94 16.15
N LEU A 13 -0.32 -18.73 14.85
CA LEU A 13 0.27 -17.61 14.11
C LEU A 13 -0.25 -16.26 14.62
N TYR A 14 -1.59 -16.08 14.64
CA TYR A 14 -2.20 -14.82 15.03
C TYR A 14 -2.14 -14.54 16.54
N GLY A 15 -2.01 -15.55 17.36
CA GLY A 15 -1.79 -15.40 18.80
C GLY A 15 -0.36 -14.96 19.16
N ASN A 16 0.60 -15.22 18.26
CA ASN A 16 2.01 -14.92 18.46
C ASN A 16 2.56 -13.94 17.40
N LEU A 17 1.75 -12.99 16.94
CA LEU A 17 2.17 -12.02 15.94
C LEU A 17 3.44 -11.25 16.34
N TRP A 18 3.64 -11.00 17.63
CA TRP A 18 4.85 -10.35 18.14
C TRP A 18 6.14 -11.12 17.77
N LEU A 19 6.06 -12.45 17.76
CA LEU A 19 7.18 -13.32 17.38
C LEU A 19 7.41 -13.33 15.87
N PHE A 20 6.32 -13.27 15.09
CA PHE A 20 6.37 -13.34 13.62
C PHE A 20 6.47 -11.95 12.95
N ALA A 21 6.21 -10.87 13.70
CA ALA A 21 6.22 -9.50 13.18
C ALA A 21 7.51 -9.13 12.43
N PRO A 22 8.72 -9.45 12.89
CA PRO A 22 9.93 -9.11 12.16
C PRO A 22 10.12 -9.89 10.86
N ILE A 23 9.52 -11.08 10.74
CA ILE A 23 9.66 -11.96 9.58
C ILE A 23 8.50 -11.80 8.60
N ALA A 24 7.33 -11.41 9.09
CA ALA A 24 6.12 -11.28 8.28
C ALA A 24 6.28 -10.38 7.05
N PRO A 25 6.86 -9.17 7.12
CA PRO A 25 7.06 -8.31 5.95
C PRO A 25 7.94 -8.97 4.87
N TYR A 26 8.97 -9.69 5.28
CA TYR A 26 9.85 -10.41 4.35
C TYR A 26 9.11 -11.53 3.62
N ILE A 27 8.31 -12.32 4.33
CA ILE A 27 7.49 -13.37 3.75
C ILE A 27 6.44 -12.77 2.81
N MET A 28 5.73 -11.72 3.23
CA MET A 28 4.73 -11.03 2.42
C MET A 28 5.35 -10.42 1.15
N HIS A 29 6.54 -9.86 1.27
CA HIS A 29 7.27 -9.35 0.11
C HIS A 29 7.59 -10.46 -0.90
N ARG A 30 7.99 -11.66 -0.43
CA ARG A 30 8.30 -12.80 -1.29
C ARG A 30 7.06 -13.43 -1.94
N ILE A 31 5.96 -13.51 -1.22
CA ILE A 31 4.68 -14.02 -1.77
C ILE A 31 4.21 -13.11 -2.92
N GLY A 32 4.46 -11.80 -2.83
CA GLY A 32 4.04 -10.84 -3.85
C GLY A 32 2.52 -10.62 -3.88
N GLY A 33 2.01 -10.15 -5.02
CA GLY A 33 0.59 -9.86 -5.19
C GLY A 33 0.04 -8.88 -4.14
N PRO A 34 -1.23 -9.03 -3.71
CA PRO A 34 -1.85 -8.15 -2.71
C PRO A 34 -1.11 -8.12 -1.38
N ALA A 35 -0.58 -9.27 -0.93
CA ALA A 35 0.17 -9.34 0.32
C ALA A 35 1.46 -8.52 0.26
N GLY A 36 2.17 -8.61 -0.86
CA GLY A 36 3.37 -7.79 -1.08
C GLY A 36 3.07 -6.29 -1.20
N ALA A 37 1.93 -5.92 -1.78
CA ALA A 37 1.53 -4.52 -1.95
C ALA A 37 1.27 -3.81 -0.60
N VAL A 38 0.88 -4.54 0.43
CA VAL A 38 0.65 -3.99 1.78
C VAL A 38 1.96 -3.60 2.49
N VAL A 39 3.09 -4.19 2.10
CA VAL A 39 4.37 -4.02 2.80
C VAL A 39 5.43 -3.27 1.98
N LYS A 40 5.10 -2.81 0.79
CA LYS A 40 6.02 -2.06 -0.08
C LYS A 40 5.31 -1.01 -0.91
N THR A 41 6.03 0.07 -1.20
CA THR A 41 5.62 1.03 -2.22
C THR A 41 5.48 0.33 -3.58
N THR A 42 4.38 0.58 -4.26
CA THR A 42 4.11 0.04 -5.60
C THR A 42 4.07 1.14 -6.63
N CYS A 43 4.58 0.84 -7.82
CA CYS A 43 4.54 1.73 -8.98
C CYS A 43 4.07 0.92 -10.18
N ILE A 44 2.95 1.31 -10.78
CA ILE A 44 2.32 0.60 -11.89
C ILE A 44 2.21 1.56 -13.07
N PHE A 45 2.77 1.18 -14.21
CA PHE A 45 2.62 1.93 -15.45
C PHE A 45 1.20 1.70 -16.00
N THR A 46 0.46 2.79 -16.19
CA THR A 46 -0.95 2.73 -16.59
C THR A 46 -1.19 3.19 -18.01
N MET A 47 -0.35 4.10 -18.53
CA MET A 47 -0.44 4.59 -19.90
C MET A 47 0.96 4.76 -20.49
N ALA A 48 1.07 4.60 -21.79
CA ALA A 48 2.28 4.90 -22.54
C ALA A 48 1.88 5.57 -23.85
N GLU A 49 2.58 6.63 -24.18
CA GLU A 49 2.37 7.40 -25.42
C GLU A 49 3.70 7.54 -26.16
N GLY A 50 3.62 7.54 -27.47
CA GLY A 50 4.79 7.65 -28.36
C GLY A 50 4.37 7.98 -29.77
N SER A 51 4.93 7.27 -30.75
CA SER A 51 4.58 7.48 -32.15
C SER A 51 3.15 7.09 -32.48
N LYS A 52 2.51 7.87 -33.37
CA LYS A 52 1.19 7.55 -33.92
C LYS A 52 1.27 6.70 -35.20
N GLY A 53 2.46 6.44 -35.72
CA GLY A 53 2.71 5.66 -36.92
C GLY A 53 3.69 4.53 -36.69
N ALA A 54 3.46 3.38 -37.32
CA ALA A 54 4.27 2.19 -37.15
C ALA A 54 5.73 2.33 -37.62
N ASN A 55 5.98 3.25 -38.50
CA ASN A 55 7.30 3.50 -39.14
C ASN A 55 7.89 4.87 -38.74
N VAL A 56 7.36 5.53 -37.73
CA VAL A 56 7.80 6.86 -37.28
C VAL A 56 8.40 6.76 -35.89
N ILE A 57 9.63 7.24 -35.75
CA ILE A 57 10.27 7.35 -34.42
C ILE A 57 9.75 8.62 -33.76
N PRO A 58 9.16 8.55 -32.56
CA PRO A 58 8.67 9.72 -31.85
C PRO A 58 9.82 10.58 -31.34
N GLU A 59 9.70 11.90 -31.41
CA GLU A 59 10.63 12.84 -30.77
C GLU A 59 10.53 12.76 -29.24
N LYS A 60 9.34 12.48 -28.75
CA LYS A 60 9.04 12.34 -27.30
C LYS A 60 8.19 11.11 -27.07
N ALA A 61 8.50 10.41 -26.01
CA ALA A 61 7.66 9.34 -25.48
C ALA A 61 7.38 9.61 -24.01
N SER A 62 6.19 9.26 -23.55
CA SER A 62 5.79 9.43 -22.15
C SER A 62 5.17 8.15 -21.60
N VAL A 63 5.36 7.96 -20.32
CA VAL A 63 4.76 6.86 -19.58
C VAL A 63 4.15 7.44 -18.31
N THR A 64 2.86 7.15 -18.09
CA THR A 64 2.19 7.53 -16.86
C THR A 64 2.23 6.37 -15.88
N ALA A 65 2.66 6.67 -14.66
CA ALA A 65 2.72 5.68 -13.58
C ALA A 65 1.82 6.10 -12.41
N ASN A 66 1.10 5.14 -11.86
CA ASN A 66 0.40 5.29 -10.58
C ASN A 66 1.26 4.70 -9.48
N CYS A 67 1.68 5.55 -8.54
CA CYS A 67 2.51 5.16 -7.41
C CYS A 67 1.70 5.21 -6.12
N ARG A 68 1.79 4.15 -5.31
CA ARG A 68 1.19 4.09 -3.98
C ARG A 68 2.31 3.95 -2.96
N PHE A 69 2.47 4.98 -2.14
CA PHE A 69 3.54 5.03 -1.14
C PHE A 69 3.07 4.44 0.18
N MET A 70 4.02 3.88 0.90
CA MET A 70 3.77 3.37 2.26
C MET A 70 3.53 4.52 3.23
N VAL A 71 2.75 4.25 4.28
CA VAL A 71 2.37 5.24 5.32
C VAL A 71 3.58 5.94 5.95
N HIS A 72 4.73 5.25 6.02
CA HIS A 72 5.98 5.80 6.56
C HIS A 72 6.88 6.50 5.52
N GLU A 73 6.43 6.58 4.25
CA GLU A 73 7.14 7.25 3.16
C GLU A 73 6.34 8.45 2.65
N PRO A 74 6.53 9.66 3.22
CA PRO A 74 5.83 10.86 2.78
C PRO A 74 6.06 11.14 1.29
N LEU A 75 5.01 11.65 0.62
CA LEU A 75 5.04 11.94 -0.81
C LEU A 75 6.26 12.78 -1.26
N PRO A 76 6.64 13.87 -0.56
CA PRO A 76 7.78 14.68 -1.00
C PRO A 76 9.12 13.91 -1.02
N GLN A 77 9.33 13.02 -0.05
CA GLN A 77 10.55 12.21 0.01
C GLN A 77 10.56 11.14 -1.09
N SER A 78 9.45 10.48 -1.29
CA SER A 78 9.27 9.45 -2.32
C SER A 78 9.41 10.04 -3.71
N TYR A 79 8.80 11.19 -3.96
CA TYR A 79 8.95 11.93 -5.21
C TYR A 79 10.41 12.30 -5.49
N LYS A 80 11.12 12.79 -4.48
CA LYS A 80 12.57 13.10 -4.61
C LYS A 80 13.41 11.86 -4.92
N LYS A 81 13.11 10.71 -4.29
CA LYS A 81 13.80 9.43 -4.57
C LYS A 81 13.58 9.00 -6.02
N LEU A 82 12.33 9.01 -6.49
CA LEU A 82 11.99 8.68 -7.88
C LEU A 82 12.61 9.65 -8.87
N GLY A 83 12.57 10.95 -8.60
CA GLY A 83 13.18 11.97 -9.45
C GLY A 83 14.68 11.77 -9.64
N LYS A 84 15.41 11.40 -8.57
CA LYS A 84 16.83 11.05 -8.69
C LYS A 84 17.07 9.84 -9.59
N LEU A 85 16.20 8.83 -9.52
CA LEU A 85 16.29 7.64 -10.37
C LEU A 85 16.02 8.00 -11.84
N CYS A 86 14.94 8.74 -12.11
CA CYS A 86 14.60 9.21 -13.45
C CYS A 86 15.72 10.06 -14.06
N HIS A 87 16.27 10.99 -13.29
CA HIS A 87 17.38 11.85 -13.74
C HIS A 87 18.62 11.03 -14.12
N LYS A 88 18.97 9.98 -13.37
CA LYS A 88 20.08 9.08 -13.73
C LYS A 88 19.87 8.36 -15.07
N LEU A 89 18.61 8.17 -15.46
CA LEU A 89 18.22 7.52 -16.70
C LEU A 89 17.97 8.52 -17.84
N GLY A 90 18.21 9.81 -17.62
CA GLY A 90 17.93 10.86 -18.61
C GLY A 90 16.44 11.12 -18.83
N ILE A 91 15.58 10.72 -17.90
CA ILE A 91 14.13 10.85 -17.97
C ILE A 91 13.70 12.06 -17.14
N SER A 92 12.89 12.95 -17.73
CA SER A 92 12.18 14.00 -16.99
C SER A 92 10.97 13.42 -16.30
N MET A 93 10.71 13.85 -15.07
CA MET A 93 9.56 13.40 -14.28
C MET A 93 8.70 14.59 -13.86
N GLU A 94 7.40 14.46 -14.08
CA GLU A 94 6.39 15.43 -13.65
C GLU A 94 5.33 14.72 -12.81
N MET A 95 4.82 15.41 -11.79
CA MET A 95 3.74 14.92 -10.97
C MET A 95 2.42 15.52 -11.45
N LEU A 96 1.56 14.70 -12.04
CA LEU A 96 0.25 15.13 -12.55
C LEU A 96 -0.73 15.38 -11.41
N ALA A 97 -0.76 14.51 -10.42
CA ALA A 97 -1.55 14.63 -9.21
C ALA A 97 -0.88 13.84 -8.07
N GLY A 98 -1.13 14.25 -6.85
CA GLY A 98 -0.61 13.51 -5.69
C GLY A 98 -1.24 14.02 -4.39
N PHE A 99 -1.47 13.08 -3.48
CA PHE A 99 -1.93 13.35 -2.12
C PHE A 99 -0.91 12.77 -1.17
N ASP A 100 -0.61 13.48 -0.11
CA ASP A 100 0.26 12.94 0.93
C ASP A 100 -0.46 11.82 1.68
N VAL A 101 0.31 10.93 2.25
CA VAL A 101 -0.24 9.80 3.00
C VAL A 101 -0.94 10.34 4.24
N PRO A 102 -2.23 10.05 4.44
CA PRO A 102 -2.92 10.49 5.65
C PRO A 102 -2.30 9.83 6.89
N PRO A 103 -2.32 10.51 8.04
CA PRO A 103 -1.85 9.92 9.28
C PRO A 103 -2.66 8.67 9.63
N VAL A 104 -2.01 7.70 10.25
CA VAL A 104 -2.70 6.49 10.74
C VAL A 104 -3.78 6.91 11.74
N ALA A 105 -5.00 6.45 11.52
CA ALA A 105 -6.12 6.76 12.39
C ALA A 105 -5.88 6.23 13.81
N ASP A 106 -6.11 7.10 14.81
CA ASP A 106 -6.03 6.69 16.21
C ASP A 106 -7.22 5.80 16.58
N MET A 107 -6.94 4.56 16.95
CA MET A 107 -7.95 3.60 17.42
C MET A 107 -8.60 4.01 18.75
N ASN A 108 -8.01 4.97 19.48
CA ASN A 108 -8.58 5.49 20.71
C ASN A 108 -9.53 6.67 20.49
N CYS A 109 -9.63 7.19 19.26
CA CYS A 109 -10.52 8.30 18.95
C CYS A 109 -11.99 7.92 19.14
N TYR A 110 -12.82 8.92 19.38
CA TYR A 110 -14.28 8.75 19.58
C TYR A 110 -14.94 8.06 18.38
N ALA A 111 -14.60 8.45 17.16
CA ALA A 111 -15.19 7.91 15.95
C ALA A 111 -14.96 6.40 15.82
N TYR A 112 -13.72 5.93 16.05
CA TYR A 112 -13.41 4.51 16.02
C TYR A 112 -14.17 3.72 17.08
N LYS A 113 -14.21 4.22 18.31
CA LYS A 113 -14.95 3.59 19.42
C LYS A 113 -16.45 3.53 19.13
N TYR A 114 -17.02 4.61 18.59
CA TYR A 114 -18.43 4.67 18.22
C TYR A 114 -18.78 3.63 17.14
N VAL A 115 -18.05 3.61 16.04
CA VAL A 115 -18.25 2.65 14.94
C VAL A 115 -18.10 1.22 15.46
N ASN A 116 -17.09 0.96 16.26
CA ASN A 116 -16.83 -0.36 16.84
C ASN A 116 -17.99 -0.85 17.75
N LYS A 117 -18.58 0.10 18.52
CA LYS A 117 -19.75 -0.17 19.33
C LYS A 117 -20.97 -0.51 18.45
N ARG A 118 -21.24 0.27 17.40
CA ARG A 118 -22.38 0.03 16.51
C ARG A 118 -22.25 -1.29 15.73
N ILE A 119 -21.06 -1.64 15.27
CA ILE A 119 -20.81 -2.93 14.65
C ILE A 119 -21.14 -4.09 15.62
N LYS A 120 -20.72 -3.96 16.89
CA LYS A 120 -21.02 -4.97 17.90
C LYS A 120 -22.53 -5.12 18.16
N GLU A 121 -23.23 -4.00 18.26
CA GLU A 121 -24.69 -3.98 18.47
C GLU A 121 -25.46 -4.61 17.29
N THR A 122 -25.00 -4.39 16.05
CA THR A 122 -25.69 -4.87 14.86
C THR A 122 -25.33 -6.30 14.48
N PHE A 123 -24.06 -6.68 14.58
CA PHE A 123 -23.54 -7.95 14.07
C PHE A 123 -23.09 -8.92 15.17
N GLY A 124 -23.23 -8.54 16.44
CA GLY A 124 -22.77 -9.34 17.56
C GLY A 124 -21.25 -9.29 17.76
N ASP A 125 -20.71 -10.34 18.39
CA ASP A 125 -19.28 -10.41 18.72
C ASP A 125 -18.44 -10.99 17.58
N ILE A 126 -18.34 -10.23 16.49
CA ILE A 126 -17.48 -10.53 15.34
C ILE A 126 -16.09 -9.90 15.50
N PRO A 127 -15.02 -10.47 14.90
CA PRO A 127 -13.70 -9.87 14.91
C PRO A 127 -13.69 -8.55 14.13
N ARG A 128 -13.22 -7.48 14.76
CA ARG A 128 -13.12 -6.14 14.21
C ARG A 128 -11.65 -5.75 14.16
N ILE A 129 -11.15 -5.44 12.97
CA ILE A 129 -9.73 -5.22 12.75
C ILE A 129 -9.58 -3.95 11.94
N PRO A 130 -8.74 -3.01 12.40
CA PRO A 130 -8.34 -1.89 11.57
C PRO A 130 -7.56 -2.42 10.36
N TYR A 131 -7.86 -1.91 9.19
CA TYR A 131 -7.20 -2.29 7.95
C TYR A 131 -6.70 -1.05 7.22
N ILE A 132 -5.52 -1.14 6.63
CA ILE A 132 -4.97 -0.10 5.75
C ILE A 132 -5.40 -0.44 4.32
N MET A 133 -6.15 0.45 3.70
CA MET A 133 -6.47 0.38 2.27
C MET A 133 -5.45 1.23 1.52
N LEU A 134 -4.71 0.60 0.63
CA LEU A 134 -3.69 1.22 -0.22
C LEU A 134 -4.24 1.50 -1.62
#